data_73989f74fa16ff504778227d287aaca2
#
_entry.id   73989f74fa16ff504778227d287aaca2
#
_cell.length_a   1.000
_cell.length_b   1.000
_cell.length_c   1.000
_cell.angle_alpha   90.00
_cell.angle_beta   90.00
_cell.angle_gamma   90.00
#
_symmetry.space_group_name_H-M   'P 1'
#
loop_
_entity.id
_entity.type
_entity.pdbx_description
1 polymer ?
#
loop_
_entity_poly.entity_id
_entity_poly.type
_entity_poly.pdbx_seq_one_letter_code
_entity_poly.pdbx_strand_id
1 'polypeptide(L)'
;MKRIFALVLALCMVFALCACGDGDKDPKTTDNGNETAMKVAMITDYGDITDQSFNQTTYEACKEFCEANGLQFNYFKPAGDSDAERVAMIESAIDEGYNVVVMPGYAFAGAIKETADIYPEVTFIALDVSAGDLGDDYTLPSNLYCAVYQEELCGYMAGYAAVKLGYTKLGFLGGMAVPAVV
;
A
#
# COMPACT_ATOMS: atom_id res chain seq x y z
N MET A 1 53.11 -11.62 -26.89
CA MET A 1 51.96 -11.04 -26.21
C MET A 1 50.77 -10.69 -27.11
N LYS A 2 50.97 -9.97 -28.22
CA LYS A 2 49.86 -9.60 -29.14
C LYS A 2 49.13 -10.79 -29.78
N ARG A 3 49.80 -11.90 -30.06
CA ARG A 3 49.20 -13.12 -30.69
C ARG A 3 48.38 -13.95 -29.73
N ILE A 4 48.71 -13.92 -28.43
CA ILE A 4 47.95 -14.62 -27.37
C ILE A 4 46.64 -13.88 -27.07
N PHE A 5 46.65 -12.53 -27.09
CA PHE A 5 45.46 -11.72 -26.88
C PHE A 5 44.42 -11.92 -28.01
N ALA A 6 44.86 -12.06 -29.26
CA ALA A 6 43.99 -12.33 -30.39
C ALA A 6 43.34 -13.72 -30.33
N LEU A 7 44.05 -14.73 -29.82
CA LEU A 7 43.51 -16.08 -29.64
C LEU A 7 42.48 -16.17 -28.50
N VAL A 8 42.68 -15.45 -27.41
CA VAL A 8 41.71 -15.38 -26.31
C VAL A 8 40.43 -14.66 -26.74
N LEU A 9 40.55 -13.57 -27.53
CA LEU A 9 39.36 -12.83 -28.05
C LEU A 9 38.58 -13.69 -29.04
N ALA A 10 39.22 -14.47 -29.91
CA ALA A 10 38.54 -15.38 -30.82
C ALA A 10 37.85 -16.54 -30.11
N LEU A 11 38.43 -17.06 -29.02
CA LEU A 11 37.81 -18.12 -28.20
C LEU A 11 36.56 -17.66 -27.47
N CYS A 12 36.54 -16.41 -26.99
CA CYS A 12 35.33 -15.82 -26.37
C CYS A 12 34.17 -15.62 -27.34
N MET A 13 34.43 -15.38 -28.63
CA MET A 13 33.36 -15.22 -29.65
C MET A 13 32.75 -16.57 -30.06
N VAL A 14 33.46 -17.70 -29.93
CA VAL A 14 32.92 -19.02 -30.27
C VAL A 14 31.97 -19.55 -29.20
N PHE A 15 32.09 -19.13 -27.96
CA PHE A 15 31.15 -19.50 -26.87
C PHE A 15 29.83 -18.74 -26.90
N ALA A 16 29.73 -17.62 -27.63
CA ALA A 16 28.50 -16.85 -27.76
C ALA A 16 27.52 -17.42 -28.79
N LEU A 17 27.85 -18.45 -29.55
CA LEU A 17 27.06 -19.00 -30.63
C LEU A 17 26.45 -20.39 -30.37
N CYS A 18 26.63 -20.97 -29.20
CA CYS A 18 26.13 -22.29 -28.84
C CYS A 18 24.95 -22.27 -27.84
N ALA A 19 24.07 -21.30 -27.90
CA ALA A 19 22.84 -21.25 -27.08
C ALA A 19 21.59 -21.13 -27.97
N CYS A 20 21.46 -22.02 -28.96
CA CYS A 20 20.19 -22.27 -29.63
C CYS A 20 20.04 -23.79 -29.75
N GLY A 21 19.29 -24.39 -28.84
CA GLY A 21 18.86 -25.77 -28.84
C GLY A 21 17.37 -25.81 -28.58
N ASP A 22 16.62 -26.31 -29.55
CA ASP A 22 15.19 -26.51 -29.64
C ASP A 22 14.52 -27.03 -28.36
N GLY A 23 13.36 -26.48 -28.05
CA GLY A 23 12.40 -26.98 -27.10
C GLY A 23 11.12 -26.17 -27.16
N ASP A 24 10.16 -26.65 -27.98
CA ASP A 24 8.80 -26.14 -28.07
C ASP A 24 8.20 -25.93 -26.67
N LYS A 25 7.95 -24.67 -26.32
CA LYS A 25 6.95 -24.24 -25.33
C LYS A 25 6.40 -22.90 -25.78
N ASP A 26 5.08 -22.79 -25.77
CA ASP A 26 4.27 -21.63 -26.11
C ASP A 26 4.89 -20.29 -25.68
N PRO A 27 4.79 -19.24 -26.52
CA PRO A 27 5.29 -17.92 -26.14
C PRO A 27 4.38 -17.32 -25.08
N LYS A 28 4.75 -17.49 -23.79
CA LYS A 28 4.36 -16.50 -22.80
C LYS A 28 5.01 -15.19 -23.21
N THR A 29 4.19 -14.27 -23.66
CA THR A 29 4.55 -12.87 -23.87
C THR A 29 5.10 -12.34 -22.56
N THR A 30 6.41 -12.39 -22.38
CA THR A 30 7.10 -11.58 -21.41
C THR A 30 7.20 -10.19 -22.04
N ASP A 31 6.26 -9.35 -21.69
CA ASP A 31 6.42 -7.90 -21.84
C ASP A 31 7.61 -7.49 -20.96
N ASN A 32 8.77 -7.29 -21.61
CA ASN A 32 9.95 -6.72 -20.96
C ASN A 32 9.82 -5.19 -20.94
N GLY A 33 8.70 -4.69 -20.41
CA GLY A 33 8.67 -3.40 -19.78
C GLY A 33 9.51 -3.50 -18.51
N ASN A 34 10.31 -2.51 -18.23
CA ASN A 34 11.11 -2.38 -17.01
C ASN A 34 10.13 -2.09 -15.86
N GLU A 35 9.30 -3.09 -15.49
CA GLU A 35 8.41 -2.99 -14.33
C GLU A 35 9.31 -2.89 -13.10
N THR A 36 9.32 -1.72 -12.51
CA THR A 36 9.95 -1.52 -11.20
C THR A 36 9.32 -2.52 -10.24
N ALA A 37 10.13 -3.40 -9.65
CA ALA A 37 9.62 -4.42 -8.74
C ALA A 37 8.79 -3.77 -7.64
N MET A 38 7.62 -4.34 -7.34
CA MET A 38 6.73 -3.84 -6.30
C MET A 38 7.43 -3.85 -4.95
N LYS A 39 7.43 -2.71 -4.27
CA LYS A 39 7.90 -2.53 -2.90
C LYS A 39 6.82 -1.84 -2.09
N VAL A 40 6.41 -2.43 -1.01
CA VAL A 40 5.27 -1.98 -0.20
C VAL A 40 5.77 -1.29 1.07
N ALA A 41 5.35 -0.06 1.27
CA ALA A 41 5.49 0.68 2.51
C ALA A 41 4.14 0.81 3.20
N MET A 42 4.09 0.65 4.50
CA MET A 42 2.96 1.05 5.33
C MET A 42 3.36 2.28 6.13
N ILE A 43 2.51 3.30 6.15
CA ILE A 43 2.69 4.46 7.04
C ILE A 43 1.65 4.32 8.16
N THR A 44 2.07 4.32 9.43
CA THR A 44 1.10 4.37 10.53
C THR A 44 0.48 5.76 10.65
N ASP A 45 -0.70 5.89 11.24
CA ASP A 45 -1.32 7.21 11.47
C ASP A 45 -0.44 8.12 12.36
N TYR A 46 -0.13 7.70 13.55
CA TYR A 46 0.91 8.10 14.51
C TYR A 46 1.04 7.04 15.61
N GLY A 47 0.13 6.06 15.60
CA GLY A 47 0.07 4.93 16.51
C GLY A 47 1.21 3.94 16.28
N ASP A 48 1.18 2.87 17.03
CA ASP A 48 2.20 1.82 16.98
C ASP A 48 1.64 0.58 16.28
N ILE A 49 2.52 -0.19 15.63
CA ILE A 49 2.18 -1.48 15.02
C ILE A 49 1.81 -2.57 16.05
N THR A 50 1.78 -2.23 17.32
CA THR A 50 1.38 -3.09 18.44
C THR A 50 0.15 -2.57 19.18
N ASP A 51 -0.64 -1.69 18.53
CA ASP A 51 -1.80 -1.01 19.10
C ASP A 51 -3.02 -1.92 19.37
N GLN A 52 -2.94 -3.19 18.97
CA GLN A 52 -4.05 -4.15 19.00
C GLN A 52 -5.28 -3.66 18.22
N SER A 53 -5.09 -2.82 17.25
CA SER A 53 -6.11 -2.13 16.46
C SER A 53 -5.71 -2.03 14.99
N PHE A 54 -6.00 -0.91 14.35
CA PHE A 54 -5.94 -0.74 12.91
C PHE A 54 -4.51 -0.73 12.35
N ASN A 55 -3.56 -0.07 13.06
CA ASN A 55 -2.16 -0.08 12.62
C ASN A 55 -1.56 -1.50 12.68
N GLN A 56 -1.76 -2.22 13.77
CA GLN A 56 -1.24 -3.59 13.90
C GLN A 56 -1.83 -4.51 12.83
N THR A 57 -3.16 -4.50 12.67
CA THR A 57 -3.84 -5.37 11.69
C THR A 57 -3.37 -5.09 10.27
N THR A 58 -3.21 -3.82 9.91
CA THR A 58 -2.72 -3.43 8.58
C THR A 58 -1.27 -3.83 8.38
N TYR A 59 -0.41 -3.63 9.39
CA TYR A 59 0.98 -4.06 9.36
C TYR A 59 1.12 -5.56 9.15
N GLU A 60 0.38 -6.36 9.93
CA GLU A 60 0.43 -7.82 9.83
C GLU A 60 -0.05 -8.30 8.46
N ALA A 61 -1.14 -7.72 7.93
CA ALA A 61 -1.66 -8.07 6.60
C ALA A 61 -0.69 -7.70 5.46
N CYS A 62 -0.09 -6.51 5.49
CA CYS A 62 0.91 -6.10 4.51
C CYS A 62 2.15 -7.00 4.55
N LYS A 63 2.61 -7.32 5.75
CA LYS A 63 3.77 -8.20 5.96
C LYS A 63 3.51 -9.60 5.43
N GLU A 64 2.37 -10.21 5.80
CA GLU A 64 1.98 -11.54 5.33
C GLU A 64 1.87 -11.60 3.80
N PHE A 65 1.22 -10.60 3.20
CA PHE A 65 1.10 -10.50 1.75
C PHE A 65 2.46 -10.41 1.07
N CYS A 66 3.36 -9.57 1.57
CA CYS A 66 4.68 -9.38 0.98
C CYS A 66 5.56 -10.62 1.15
N GLU A 67 5.54 -11.26 2.31
CA GLU A 67 6.27 -12.52 2.55
C GLU A 67 5.79 -13.63 1.61
N ALA A 68 4.47 -13.78 1.44
CA ALA A 68 3.87 -14.78 0.56
C ALA A 68 4.22 -14.57 -0.92
N ASN A 69 4.47 -13.33 -1.34
CA ASN A 69 4.75 -12.97 -2.73
C ASN A 69 6.23 -12.64 -2.99
N GLY A 70 7.10 -12.75 -2.00
CA GLY A 70 8.53 -12.43 -2.13
C GLY A 70 8.81 -10.95 -2.41
N LEU A 71 7.95 -10.06 -1.90
CA LEU A 71 8.04 -8.61 -2.06
C LEU A 71 8.77 -7.96 -0.90
N GLN A 72 9.40 -6.81 -1.16
CA GLN A 72 10.00 -5.99 -0.12
C GLN A 72 8.92 -5.23 0.64
N PHE A 73 9.00 -5.22 1.98
CA PHE A 73 8.08 -4.53 2.88
C PHE A 73 8.84 -3.79 3.98
N ASN A 74 8.36 -2.60 4.32
CA ASN A 74 8.74 -1.87 5.51
C ASN A 74 7.56 -1.02 6.02
N TYR A 75 7.66 -0.51 7.25
CA TYR A 75 6.72 0.46 7.77
C TYR A 75 7.44 1.72 8.26
N PHE A 76 6.74 2.83 8.22
CA PHE A 76 7.21 4.15 8.62
C PHE A 76 6.23 4.73 9.64
N LYS A 77 6.77 5.32 10.70
CA LYS A 77 5.97 5.90 11.77
C LYS A 77 6.21 7.40 11.83
N PRO A 78 5.16 8.24 11.67
CA PRO A 78 5.27 9.68 11.88
C PRO A 78 5.71 10.01 13.31
N ALA A 79 6.41 11.12 13.46
CA ALA A 79 6.88 11.59 14.77
C ALA A 79 5.73 12.09 15.67
N GLY A 80 4.60 12.48 15.05
CA GLY A 80 3.41 12.96 15.75
C GLY A 80 2.17 12.94 14.85
N ASP A 81 1.08 13.50 15.35
CA ASP A 81 -0.25 13.49 14.70
C ASP A 81 -0.49 14.77 13.89
N SER A 82 0.22 14.90 12.76
CA SER A 82 -0.04 15.99 11.81
C SER A 82 0.10 15.53 10.37
N ASP A 83 -0.59 16.20 9.44
CA ASP A 83 -0.48 15.91 8.01
C ASP A 83 0.96 16.06 7.53
N ALA A 84 1.66 17.11 7.95
CA ALA A 84 3.05 17.36 7.57
C ALA A 84 4.00 16.21 7.97
N GLU A 85 3.78 15.58 9.13
CA GLU A 85 4.59 14.44 9.57
C GLU A 85 4.23 13.15 8.81
N ARG A 86 2.97 12.97 8.45
CA ARG A 86 2.53 11.87 7.58
C ARG A 86 3.10 12.02 6.17
N VAL A 87 3.03 13.23 5.60
CA VAL A 87 3.64 13.57 4.31
C VAL A 87 5.13 13.26 4.32
N ALA A 88 5.86 13.71 5.34
CA ALA A 88 7.29 13.46 5.46
C ALA A 88 7.63 11.95 5.47
N MET A 89 6.80 11.11 6.09
CA MET A 89 7.01 9.65 6.09
C MET A 89 6.64 9.02 4.75
N ILE A 90 5.60 9.51 4.07
CA ILE A 90 5.25 9.08 2.71
C ILE A 90 6.42 9.39 1.76
N GLU A 91 6.92 10.62 1.77
CA GLU A 91 8.05 11.04 0.94
C GLU A 91 9.32 10.24 1.26
N SER A 92 9.60 10.00 2.54
CA SER A 92 10.74 9.17 2.95
C SER A 92 10.64 7.74 2.39
N ALA A 93 9.44 7.13 2.41
CA ALA A 93 9.22 5.81 1.82
C ALA A 93 9.43 5.84 0.29
N ILE A 94 8.94 6.86 -0.39
CA ILE A 94 9.11 7.03 -1.84
C ILE A 94 10.59 7.22 -2.19
N ASP A 95 11.33 8.02 -1.44
CA ASP A 95 12.78 8.25 -1.61
C ASP A 95 13.59 6.96 -1.42
N GLU A 96 13.15 6.05 -0.53
CA GLU A 96 13.73 4.71 -0.37
C GLU A 96 13.32 3.72 -1.48
N GLY A 97 12.51 4.18 -2.44
CA GLY A 97 12.10 3.44 -3.63
C GLY A 97 10.88 2.53 -3.41
N TYR A 98 10.08 2.76 -2.38
CA TYR A 98 8.77 2.12 -2.23
C TYR A 98 7.78 2.74 -3.21
N ASN A 99 7.03 1.91 -3.93
CA ASN A 99 6.11 2.32 -4.98
C ASN A 99 4.65 1.92 -4.73
N VAL A 100 4.39 1.28 -3.59
CA VAL A 100 3.04 1.06 -3.05
C VAL A 100 3.03 1.54 -1.60
N VAL A 101 2.16 2.50 -1.29
CA VAL A 101 2.04 3.11 0.04
C VAL A 101 0.66 2.80 0.62
N VAL A 102 0.64 2.10 1.75
CA VAL A 102 -0.59 1.71 2.47
C VAL A 102 -0.76 2.58 3.71
N MET A 103 -1.92 3.20 3.83
CA MET A 103 -2.24 4.20 4.86
C MET A 103 -3.53 3.84 5.58
N PRO A 104 -3.49 3.35 6.83
CA PRO A 104 -4.67 3.00 7.61
C PRO A 104 -5.22 4.21 8.39
N GLY A 105 -6.43 4.62 8.04
CA GLY A 105 -7.21 5.58 8.82
C GLY A 105 -7.52 6.90 8.11
N TYR A 106 -8.67 7.47 8.47
CA TYR A 106 -9.19 8.73 7.92
C TYR A 106 -8.23 9.93 8.10
N ALA A 107 -7.33 9.85 9.08
CA ALA A 107 -6.36 10.91 9.36
C ALA A 107 -5.36 11.16 8.20
N PHE A 108 -5.30 10.25 7.23
CA PHE A 108 -4.45 10.43 6.04
C PHE A 108 -5.06 11.32 4.96
N ALA A 109 -6.32 11.75 5.07
CA ALA A 109 -6.98 12.51 4.03
C ALA A 109 -6.21 13.79 3.63
N GLY A 110 -5.62 14.52 4.59
CA GLY A 110 -4.79 15.69 4.32
C GLY A 110 -3.51 15.31 3.57
N ALA A 111 -2.76 14.33 4.07
CA ALA A 111 -1.51 13.88 3.45
C ALA A 111 -1.73 13.31 2.03
N ILE A 112 -2.85 12.61 1.79
CA ILE A 112 -3.22 12.10 0.46
C ILE A 112 -3.38 13.25 -0.53
N LYS A 113 -4.08 14.31 -0.16
CA LYS A 113 -4.29 15.48 -1.02
C LYS A 113 -2.99 16.19 -1.38
N GLU A 114 -2.00 16.12 -0.50
CA GLU A 114 -0.68 16.72 -0.73
C GLU A 114 0.26 15.84 -1.56
N THR A 115 0.06 14.51 -1.58
CA THR A 115 1.04 13.60 -2.17
C THR A 115 0.56 12.84 -3.40
N ALA A 116 -0.69 12.40 -3.46
CA ALA A 116 -1.15 11.45 -4.48
C ALA A 116 -1.03 11.98 -5.91
N ASP A 117 -1.30 13.26 -6.14
CA ASP A 117 -1.17 13.90 -7.46
C ASP A 117 0.28 14.21 -7.84
N ILE A 118 1.18 14.35 -6.84
CA ILE A 118 2.59 14.71 -7.06
C ILE A 118 3.40 13.48 -7.47
N TYR A 119 3.01 12.28 -6.99
CA TYR A 119 3.70 11.01 -7.24
C TYR A 119 2.82 10.04 -8.06
N PRO A 120 2.53 10.34 -9.34
CA PRO A 120 1.61 9.53 -10.15
C PRO A 120 2.11 8.09 -10.42
N GLU A 121 3.40 7.82 -10.23
CA GLU A 121 4.02 6.51 -10.38
C GLU A 121 3.88 5.63 -9.11
N VAL A 122 3.45 6.21 -8.00
CA VAL A 122 3.25 5.51 -6.72
C VAL A 122 1.79 5.12 -6.58
N THR A 123 1.51 3.89 -6.21
CA THR A 123 0.16 3.43 -5.87
C THR A 123 -0.13 3.71 -4.40
N PHE A 124 -1.16 4.48 -4.14
CA PHE A 124 -1.64 4.79 -2.79
C PHE A 124 -2.86 3.95 -2.45
N ILE A 125 -2.82 3.29 -1.29
CA ILE A 125 -3.93 2.48 -0.75
C ILE A 125 -4.33 3.09 0.59
N ALA A 126 -5.46 3.76 0.61
CA ALA A 126 -6.01 4.42 1.78
C ALA A 126 -7.16 3.58 2.36
N LEU A 127 -7.03 3.18 3.61
CA LEU A 127 -8.03 2.40 4.33
C LEU A 127 -8.79 3.33 5.27
N ASP A 128 -10.12 3.21 5.29
CA ASP A 128 -11.00 4.06 6.09
C ASP A 128 -10.89 5.56 5.72
N VAL A 129 -10.72 5.82 4.43
CA VAL A 129 -10.77 7.18 3.87
C VAL A 129 -11.89 7.24 2.86
N SER A 130 -12.91 8.05 3.15
CA SER A 130 -14.08 8.27 2.30
C SER A 130 -13.92 9.50 1.42
N ALA A 131 -14.80 9.64 0.43
CA ALA A 131 -14.91 10.87 -0.35
C ALA A 131 -15.20 12.10 0.53
N GLY A 132 -15.97 11.93 1.62
CA GLY A 132 -16.25 12.99 2.57
C GLY A 132 -15.01 13.49 3.33
N ASP A 133 -14.06 12.62 3.60
CA ASP A 133 -12.79 12.99 4.25
C ASP A 133 -11.87 13.77 3.30
N LEU A 134 -11.92 13.45 2.02
CA LEU A 134 -11.14 14.13 0.97
C LEU A 134 -11.78 15.46 0.54
N GLY A 135 -13.08 15.62 0.76
CA GLY A 135 -13.87 16.79 0.37
C GLY A 135 -14.49 16.68 -1.02
N ASP A 136 -15.63 17.35 -1.19
CA ASP A 136 -16.49 17.23 -2.37
C ASP A 136 -15.81 17.66 -3.69
N ASP A 137 -14.80 18.53 -3.60
CA ASP A 137 -14.07 19.07 -4.75
C ASP A 137 -12.83 18.22 -5.14
N TYR A 138 -12.49 17.19 -4.35
CA TYR A 138 -11.33 16.37 -4.61
C TYR A 138 -11.62 15.28 -5.65
N THR A 139 -10.87 15.30 -6.74
CA THR A 139 -10.96 14.27 -7.78
C THR A 139 -9.92 13.19 -7.50
N LEU A 140 -10.39 11.95 -7.29
CA LEU A 140 -9.50 10.81 -7.05
C LEU A 140 -8.55 10.60 -8.25
N PRO A 141 -7.24 10.68 -8.07
CA PRO A 141 -6.28 10.33 -9.12
C PRO A 141 -6.26 8.82 -9.34
N SER A 142 -5.83 8.39 -10.53
CA SER A 142 -5.86 6.97 -10.95
C SER A 142 -4.95 6.04 -10.14
N ASN A 143 -3.99 6.59 -9.41
CA ASN A 143 -3.05 5.89 -8.57
C ASN A 143 -3.48 5.79 -7.10
N LEU A 144 -4.66 6.31 -6.74
CA LEU A 144 -5.22 6.26 -5.39
C LEU A 144 -6.41 5.29 -5.33
N TYR A 145 -6.32 4.32 -4.43
CA TYR A 145 -7.41 3.43 -4.06
C TYR A 145 -7.85 3.70 -2.62
N CYS A 146 -9.13 4.02 -2.43
CA CYS A 146 -9.74 4.23 -1.13
C CYS A 146 -10.69 3.08 -0.80
N ALA A 147 -10.57 2.50 0.38
CA ALA A 147 -11.45 1.48 0.90
C ALA A 147 -12.15 1.96 2.16
N VAL A 148 -13.47 1.85 2.19
CA VAL A 148 -14.30 2.12 3.35
C VAL A 148 -15.05 0.86 3.75
N TYR A 149 -15.53 0.81 4.97
CA TYR A 149 -16.25 -0.34 5.52
C TYR A 149 -17.74 0.00 5.64
N GLN A 150 -18.57 -1.03 5.80
CA GLN A 150 -20.01 -0.87 6.05
C GLN A 150 -20.26 -0.83 7.56
N GLU A 151 -19.82 0.23 8.22
CA GLU A 151 -19.89 0.38 9.69
C GLU A 151 -21.33 0.37 10.18
N GLU A 152 -22.28 0.85 9.36
CA GLU A 152 -23.71 0.82 9.63
C GLU A 152 -24.24 -0.60 9.89
N LEU A 153 -23.64 -1.62 9.25
CA LEU A 153 -24.04 -3.01 9.48
C LEU A 153 -23.64 -3.48 10.88
N CYS A 154 -22.46 -3.08 11.37
CA CYS A 154 -22.03 -3.36 12.73
C CYS A 154 -22.96 -2.72 13.76
N GLY A 155 -23.30 -1.45 13.55
CA GLY A 155 -24.26 -0.71 14.37
C GLY A 155 -25.64 -1.36 14.38
N TYR A 156 -26.14 -1.71 13.20
CA TYR A 156 -27.41 -2.43 13.05
C TYR A 156 -27.42 -3.76 13.80
N MET A 157 -26.38 -4.60 13.62
CA MET A 157 -26.29 -5.89 14.27
C MET A 157 -26.21 -5.76 15.79
N ALA A 158 -25.46 -4.80 16.30
CA ALA A 158 -25.38 -4.52 17.74
C ALA A 158 -26.73 -4.10 18.32
N GLY A 159 -27.42 -3.17 17.66
CA GLY A 159 -28.78 -2.73 18.06
C GLY A 159 -29.80 -3.87 17.98
N TYR A 160 -29.78 -4.67 16.91
CA TYR A 160 -30.65 -5.81 16.75
C TYR A 160 -30.43 -6.85 17.87
N ALA A 161 -29.18 -7.19 18.15
CA ALA A 161 -28.83 -8.14 19.24
C ALA A 161 -29.31 -7.64 20.60
N ALA A 162 -29.08 -6.36 20.91
CA ALA A 162 -29.52 -5.76 22.17
C ALA A 162 -31.06 -5.87 22.35
N VAL A 163 -31.83 -5.53 21.31
CA VAL A 163 -33.30 -5.64 21.36
C VAL A 163 -33.75 -7.09 21.51
N LYS A 164 -33.11 -8.05 20.81
CA LYS A 164 -33.42 -9.49 20.96
C LYS A 164 -33.10 -10.03 22.34
N LEU A 165 -32.10 -9.46 23.03
CA LEU A 165 -31.78 -9.78 24.42
C LEU A 165 -32.71 -9.12 25.43
N GLY A 166 -33.71 -8.32 24.99
CA GLY A 166 -34.73 -7.71 25.82
C GLY A 166 -34.45 -6.30 26.31
N TYR A 167 -33.35 -5.68 25.85
CA TYR A 167 -33.09 -4.26 26.16
C TYR A 167 -34.07 -3.35 25.43
N THR A 168 -34.73 -2.46 26.18
CA THR A 168 -35.73 -1.51 25.63
C THR A 168 -35.27 -0.06 25.64
N LYS A 169 -34.14 0.22 26.30
CA LYS A 169 -33.51 1.56 26.32
C LYS A 169 -32.06 1.39 25.94
N LEU A 170 -31.68 1.98 24.84
CA LEU A 170 -30.33 1.91 24.30
C LEU A 170 -29.74 3.32 24.25
N GLY A 171 -28.44 3.43 24.42
CA GLY A 171 -27.65 4.61 24.19
C GLY A 171 -26.52 4.29 23.25
N PHE A 172 -26.09 5.27 22.46
CA PHE A 172 -24.92 5.19 21.61
C PHE A 172 -23.87 6.20 22.08
N LEU A 173 -22.64 5.74 22.21
CA LEU A 173 -21.50 6.59 22.52
C LEU A 173 -20.52 6.51 21.37
N GLY A 174 -20.47 7.52 20.52
CA GLY A 174 -19.51 7.67 19.45
C GLY A 174 -18.23 8.37 19.93
N GLY A 175 -17.09 7.94 19.45
CA GLY A 175 -15.81 8.53 19.82
C GLY A 175 -15.61 9.93 19.24
N MET A 176 -16.07 10.15 18.00
CA MET A 176 -15.83 11.36 17.22
C MET A 176 -16.89 11.48 16.10
N ALA A 177 -17.21 12.69 15.67
CA ALA A 177 -18.12 12.91 14.54
C ALA A 177 -17.36 12.82 13.20
N VAL A 178 -17.08 11.61 12.78
CA VAL A 178 -16.47 11.29 11.47
C VAL A 178 -17.43 10.41 10.67
N PRO A 179 -17.29 10.31 9.32
CA PRO A 179 -18.23 9.54 8.48
C PRO A 179 -18.48 8.10 8.93
N ALA A 180 -17.48 7.42 9.50
CA ALA A 180 -17.60 6.06 10.02
C ALA A 180 -18.42 5.95 11.33
N VAL A 181 -18.81 7.06 11.96
CA VAL A 181 -19.50 7.11 13.28
C VAL A 181 -20.86 7.76 13.21
N VAL A 182 -21.12 8.66 12.24
CA VAL A 182 -22.37 9.46 12.12
C VAL A 182 -23.20 9.12 10.92
#